data_3e2a935e32eb5c001df652b33a0de281
#
_entry.id   3e2a935e32eb5c001df652b33a0de281
#
_cell.length_a   1.000
_cell.length_b   1.000
_cell.length_c   1.000
_cell.angle_alpha   90.00
_cell.angle_beta   90.00
_cell.angle_gamma   90.00
#
_symmetry.space_group_name_H-M   'P 1'
#
loop_
_entity.id
_entity.type
_entity.pdbx_description
1 polymer ?
#
loop_
_entity_poly.entity_id
_entity_poly.type
_entity_poly.pdbx_seq_one_letter_code
_entity_poly.pdbx_strand_id
1 'polypeptide(L)'
;MSFLDILLGKPLATADERAEQIGTAAGIPIFGLDALSSAAYGPEAALTLLIPLGAMGIRYIVPVSACIIVLLAIVHFSYRQTIAAYPGGGGSYTVASANLGKFPGLVAAAALMIDYILVVAVGISAGVGALVSAVPKLQPHTLSLCLGILAVIMLVNLRGVREAGIVFMAPTFLFLATLLGTVLVGTVKTVFAAGHPVAVVAPPPPLVVPLVTAASAWVLLQAFANGCTAMTGVEAVSNGVRAFREPTVRNAQRTLSVIIGLLIVLLAGIAYLVRAYGIAATDPGKSGYQSVLSMLVSAVAGRGWFYYVTIGSILVILSLSANTAFADFPRLCRAVAQNNFLPHSFGFRGRRLVYTEGIVVLAILSGILLLVFGGVTDRLIPLFAIGAFLAFTLSQAGMVAHWKRVKGRGAIHSMIVNGLGAVATGITLLIVLVAKFASGAWVSALLIVGLISLMLWVRHHYDQVSQEVAISSPLSIVSLGAPLVIVPINQWGRVAQRALQFALTLSQNVRVVHVATEDETNALQKEWHRMVEVPVERAGGKPPKLITLPSPYRLVLTPILDYVQQAEKENPDSQIAIIVPELVEKHWYHYPLHNQRAELLKALILLNGCTRIVLVNVPWYIKA
;
A
#
# COMPACT_ATOMS: atom_id res chain seq x y z
N MET A 1 -3.13 12.63 27.92
CA MET A 1 -3.05 11.77 26.71
C MET A 1 -2.80 12.66 25.51
N SER A 2 -1.77 12.35 24.71
CA SER A 2 -1.54 13.06 23.45
C SER A 2 -2.71 12.81 22.49
N PHE A 3 -3.06 13.78 21.63
CA PHE A 3 -4.05 13.60 20.56
C PHE A 3 -3.74 12.36 19.70
N LEU A 4 -2.46 12.08 19.46
CA LEU A 4 -1.99 10.87 18.79
C LEU A 4 -2.31 9.58 19.56
N ASP A 5 -2.36 9.60 20.89
CA ASP A 5 -2.72 8.42 21.70
C ASP A 5 -4.22 8.12 21.62
N ILE A 6 -5.04 9.16 21.44
CA ILE A 6 -6.49 9.01 21.24
C ILE A 6 -6.75 8.47 19.82
N LEU A 7 -6.06 9.00 18.80
CA LEU A 7 -6.28 8.64 17.41
C LEU A 7 -5.66 7.27 17.05
N LEU A 8 -4.41 7.01 17.44
CA LEU A 8 -3.63 5.83 17.02
C LEU A 8 -3.43 4.79 18.15
N GLY A 9 -3.82 5.09 19.38
CA GLY A 9 -3.56 4.25 20.55
C GLY A 9 -2.15 4.46 21.14
N LYS A 10 -1.92 3.93 22.35
CA LYS A 10 -0.63 3.99 23.05
C LYS A 10 0.44 3.19 22.31
N PRO A 11 1.72 3.60 22.31
CA PRO A 11 2.82 2.82 21.76
C PRO A 11 2.88 1.41 22.37
N LEU A 12 3.24 0.42 21.56
CA LEU A 12 3.50 -0.96 22.00
C LEU A 12 5.00 -1.21 22.03
N ALA A 13 5.46 -1.93 23.05
CA ALA A 13 6.85 -2.37 23.11
C ALA A 13 7.10 -3.50 22.11
N THR A 14 8.33 -3.60 21.58
CA THR A 14 8.69 -4.67 20.62
C THR A 14 8.53 -6.08 21.23
N ALA A 15 8.73 -6.20 22.56
CA ALA A 15 8.51 -7.44 23.29
C ALA A 15 7.03 -7.89 23.32
N ASP A 16 6.09 -6.98 23.06
CA ASP A 16 4.65 -7.30 23.01
C ASP A 16 4.22 -7.95 21.69
N GLU A 17 5.16 -8.20 20.77
CA GLU A 17 4.89 -8.93 19.54
C GLU A 17 4.62 -10.40 19.86
N ARG A 18 3.36 -10.80 19.84
CA ARG A 18 2.96 -12.21 19.92
C ARG A 18 2.71 -12.73 18.50
N ALA A 19 3.33 -13.87 18.14
CA ALA A 19 2.95 -14.60 16.96
C ALA A 19 1.52 -15.14 17.15
N GLU A 20 0.56 -14.63 16.38
CA GLU A 20 -0.79 -15.19 16.37
C GLU A 20 -0.73 -16.60 15.80
N GLN A 21 -1.26 -17.56 16.54
CA GLN A 21 -1.45 -18.92 16.09
C GLN A 21 -2.93 -19.19 15.85
N ILE A 22 -3.35 -19.18 14.59
CA ILE A 22 -4.74 -19.32 14.18
C ILE A 22 -5.05 -20.75 13.73
N GLY A 23 -6.25 -21.23 14.08
CA GLY A 23 -6.79 -22.49 13.56
C GLY A 23 -7.47 -22.30 12.20
N THR A 24 -7.87 -23.44 11.57
CA THR A 24 -8.54 -23.44 10.25
C THR A 24 -9.81 -22.56 10.24
N ALA A 25 -10.65 -22.64 11.27
CA ALA A 25 -11.90 -21.87 11.33
C ALA A 25 -11.68 -20.36 11.39
N ALA A 26 -10.70 -19.91 12.18
CA ALA A 26 -10.31 -18.49 12.23
C ALA A 26 -9.56 -18.05 10.97
N GLY A 27 -8.89 -18.96 10.28
CA GLY A 27 -8.21 -18.68 9.02
C GLY A 27 -9.17 -18.31 7.87
N ILE A 28 -10.42 -18.82 7.88
CA ILE A 28 -11.42 -18.49 6.87
C ILE A 28 -11.72 -16.99 6.87
N PRO A 29 -12.13 -16.35 7.96
CA PRO A 29 -12.40 -14.91 7.96
C PRO A 29 -11.13 -14.05 7.86
N ILE A 30 -9.95 -14.54 8.25
CA ILE A 30 -8.72 -13.74 8.19
C ILE A 30 -8.14 -13.69 6.78
N PHE A 31 -8.11 -14.83 6.07
CA PHE A 31 -7.49 -14.94 4.74
C PHE A 31 -8.50 -15.10 3.61
N GLY A 32 -9.76 -15.39 3.90
CA GLY A 32 -10.79 -15.61 2.90
C GLY A 32 -11.71 -14.41 2.66
N LEU A 33 -11.54 -13.30 3.37
CA LEU A 33 -12.41 -12.12 3.22
C LEU A 33 -12.47 -11.65 1.77
N ASP A 34 -11.34 -11.44 1.13
CA ASP A 34 -11.27 -10.96 -0.24
C ASP A 34 -11.84 -12.00 -1.22
N ALA A 35 -11.38 -13.26 -1.13
CA ALA A 35 -11.86 -14.32 -2.01
C ALA A 35 -13.38 -14.56 -1.88
N LEU A 36 -13.93 -14.64 -0.65
CA LEU A 36 -15.34 -14.91 -0.43
C LEU A 36 -16.25 -13.72 -0.81
N SER A 37 -15.78 -12.49 -0.54
CA SER A 37 -16.52 -11.28 -0.89
C SER A 37 -16.60 -11.06 -2.40
N SER A 38 -15.62 -11.58 -3.18
CA SER A 38 -15.60 -11.47 -4.63
C SER A 38 -16.78 -12.20 -5.31
N ALA A 39 -17.40 -13.19 -4.62
CA ALA A 39 -18.65 -13.79 -5.08
C ALA A 39 -19.81 -12.77 -5.17
N ALA A 40 -19.72 -11.64 -4.44
CA ALA A 40 -20.77 -10.64 -4.45
C ALA A 40 -20.75 -9.75 -5.69
N TYR A 41 -19.57 -9.47 -6.27
CA TYR A 41 -19.45 -8.58 -7.44
C TYR A 41 -19.00 -9.29 -8.71
N GLY A 42 -18.34 -10.44 -8.63
CA GLY A 42 -17.83 -11.15 -9.81
C GLY A 42 -18.92 -11.55 -10.82
N PRO A 43 -20.01 -12.21 -10.40
CA PRO A 43 -21.13 -12.52 -11.27
C PRO A 43 -21.81 -11.27 -11.86
N GLU A 44 -21.93 -10.19 -11.09
CA GLU A 44 -22.47 -8.92 -11.54
C GLU A 44 -21.59 -8.30 -12.62
N ALA A 45 -20.26 -8.30 -12.42
CA ALA A 45 -19.28 -7.80 -13.38
C ALA A 45 -19.35 -8.54 -14.74
N ALA A 46 -19.61 -9.85 -14.72
CA ALA A 46 -19.84 -10.60 -15.94
C ALA A 46 -21.18 -10.24 -16.60
N LEU A 47 -22.26 -10.15 -15.82
CA LEU A 47 -23.61 -9.84 -16.31
C LEU A 47 -23.72 -8.42 -16.86
N THR A 48 -22.99 -7.45 -16.33
CA THR A 48 -22.99 -6.07 -16.83
C THR A 48 -22.59 -6.01 -18.31
N LEU A 49 -21.62 -6.83 -18.73
CA LEU A 49 -21.22 -6.92 -20.15
C LEU A 49 -22.22 -7.69 -21.03
N LEU A 50 -23.12 -8.44 -20.41
CA LEU A 50 -24.17 -9.16 -21.10
C LEU A 50 -25.48 -8.36 -21.21
N ILE A 51 -25.59 -7.17 -20.61
CA ILE A 51 -26.75 -6.27 -20.67
C ILE A 51 -27.21 -6.03 -22.14
N PRO A 52 -26.29 -5.74 -23.11
CA PRO A 52 -26.71 -5.51 -24.51
C PRO A 52 -27.37 -6.70 -25.20
N LEU A 53 -27.27 -7.90 -24.63
CA LEU A 53 -27.91 -9.12 -25.17
C LEU A 53 -29.33 -9.34 -24.60
N GLY A 54 -29.80 -8.46 -23.72
CA GLY A 54 -31.10 -8.58 -23.08
C GLY A 54 -31.31 -9.93 -22.38
N ALA A 55 -32.47 -10.58 -22.59
CA ALA A 55 -32.79 -11.87 -21.99
C ALA A 55 -31.85 -13.01 -22.40
N MET A 56 -31.25 -12.93 -23.60
CA MET A 56 -30.26 -13.93 -24.04
C MET A 56 -28.97 -13.87 -23.21
N GLY A 57 -28.56 -12.67 -22.73
CA GLY A 57 -27.37 -12.49 -21.89
C GLY A 57 -27.42 -13.33 -20.62
N ILE A 58 -28.60 -13.47 -20.00
CA ILE A 58 -28.78 -14.23 -18.76
C ILE A 58 -28.42 -15.72 -18.94
N ARG A 59 -28.63 -16.29 -20.13
CA ARG A 59 -28.30 -17.70 -20.40
C ARG A 59 -26.82 -17.98 -20.38
N TYR A 60 -25.97 -16.99 -20.69
CA TYR A 60 -24.51 -17.16 -20.74
C TYR A 60 -23.83 -17.08 -19.39
N ILE A 61 -24.52 -16.63 -18.33
CA ILE A 61 -23.86 -16.53 -16.99
C ILE A 61 -23.40 -17.89 -16.46
N VAL A 62 -24.16 -18.97 -16.73
CA VAL A 62 -23.82 -20.32 -16.26
C VAL A 62 -22.54 -20.84 -16.93
N PRO A 63 -22.39 -20.88 -18.26
CA PRO A 63 -21.14 -21.32 -18.90
C PRO A 63 -19.96 -20.42 -18.57
N VAL A 64 -20.14 -19.11 -18.46
CA VAL A 64 -19.07 -18.17 -18.03
C VAL A 64 -18.61 -18.49 -16.61
N SER A 65 -19.54 -18.65 -15.67
CA SER A 65 -19.21 -19.02 -14.28
C SER A 65 -18.56 -20.41 -14.19
N ALA A 66 -18.98 -21.37 -15.03
CA ALA A 66 -18.35 -22.70 -15.07
C ALA A 66 -16.88 -22.62 -15.49
N CYS A 67 -16.55 -21.81 -16.50
CA CYS A 67 -15.15 -21.57 -16.91
C CYS A 67 -14.32 -20.96 -15.76
N ILE A 68 -14.89 -19.98 -15.02
CA ILE A 68 -14.23 -19.36 -13.87
C ILE A 68 -14.02 -20.39 -12.75
N ILE A 69 -15.00 -21.23 -12.46
CA ILE A 69 -14.92 -22.30 -11.44
C ILE A 69 -13.83 -23.31 -11.81
N VAL A 70 -13.73 -23.71 -13.07
CA VAL A 70 -12.67 -24.63 -13.54
C VAL A 70 -11.29 -24.00 -13.33
N LEU A 71 -11.12 -22.72 -13.71
CA LEU A 71 -9.88 -22.00 -13.52
C LEU A 71 -9.54 -21.87 -12.03
N LEU A 72 -10.52 -21.57 -11.17
CA LEU A 72 -10.37 -21.50 -9.73
C LEU A 72 -9.92 -22.84 -9.14
N ALA A 73 -10.46 -23.96 -9.61
CA ALA A 73 -10.03 -25.30 -9.19
C ALA A 73 -8.57 -25.59 -9.58
N ILE A 74 -8.15 -25.20 -10.80
CA ILE A 74 -6.76 -25.34 -11.26
C ILE A 74 -5.83 -24.55 -10.34
N VAL A 75 -6.14 -23.29 -10.07
CA VAL A 75 -5.37 -22.41 -9.19
C VAL A 75 -5.31 -22.95 -7.76
N HIS A 76 -6.42 -23.51 -7.24
CA HIS A 76 -6.45 -24.15 -5.93
C HIS A 76 -5.42 -25.27 -5.80
N PHE A 77 -5.37 -26.22 -6.73
CA PHE A 77 -4.41 -27.33 -6.69
C PHE A 77 -2.97 -26.84 -6.76
N SER A 78 -2.69 -25.81 -7.54
CA SER A 78 -1.38 -25.19 -7.62
C SER A 78 -0.97 -24.55 -6.29
N TYR A 79 -1.83 -23.70 -5.69
CA TYR A 79 -1.51 -23.02 -4.43
C TYR A 79 -1.38 -23.97 -3.23
N ARG A 80 -2.10 -25.11 -3.22
CA ARG A 80 -1.84 -26.15 -2.21
C ARG A 80 -0.42 -26.65 -2.23
N GLN A 81 0.20 -26.75 -3.42
CA GLN A 81 1.59 -27.16 -3.55
C GLN A 81 2.56 -26.03 -3.17
N THR A 82 2.21 -24.79 -3.49
CA THR A 82 2.98 -23.61 -3.06
C THR A 82 3.05 -23.51 -1.54
N ILE A 83 1.93 -23.70 -0.83
CA ILE A 83 1.87 -23.74 0.64
C ILE A 83 2.79 -24.84 1.21
N ALA A 84 2.83 -26.01 0.57
CA ALA A 84 3.68 -27.13 1.02
C ALA A 84 5.18 -26.84 0.79
N ALA A 85 5.51 -26.21 -0.33
CA ALA A 85 6.90 -25.88 -0.70
C ALA A 85 7.46 -24.68 0.09
N TYR A 86 6.60 -23.76 0.50
CA TYR A 86 6.97 -22.51 1.19
C TYR A 86 6.24 -22.36 2.54
N PRO A 87 6.56 -23.19 3.56
CA PRO A 87 5.92 -23.08 4.89
C PRO A 87 6.20 -21.74 5.59
N GLY A 88 7.24 -21.05 5.14
CA GLY A 88 7.59 -19.70 5.59
C GLY A 88 6.74 -18.57 5.03
N GLY A 89 5.71 -18.89 4.21
CA GLY A 89 4.95 -17.92 3.42
C GLY A 89 5.55 -17.78 2.01
N GLY A 90 4.79 -18.22 1.00
CA GLY A 90 5.22 -18.26 -0.40
C GLY A 90 4.35 -17.35 -1.27
N GLY A 91 4.32 -16.04 -0.97
CA GLY A 91 3.68 -15.08 -1.87
C GLY A 91 4.32 -15.08 -3.26
N SER A 92 3.58 -14.63 -4.26
CA SER A 92 4.02 -14.66 -5.66
C SER A 92 5.37 -13.97 -5.88
N TYR A 93 5.64 -12.88 -5.13
CA TYR A 93 6.95 -12.22 -5.13
C TYR A 93 8.07 -13.16 -4.68
N THR A 94 7.89 -13.84 -3.55
CA THR A 94 8.89 -14.74 -2.98
C THR A 94 9.18 -15.92 -3.91
N VAL A 95 8.12 -16.55 -4.40
CA VAL A 95 8.22 -17.72 -5.30
C VAL A 95 8.88 -17.34 -6.63
N ALA A 96 8.45 -16.24 -7.24
CA ALA A 96 9.03 -15.77 -8.51
C ALA A 96 10.49 -15.35 -8.33
N SER A 97 10.82 -14.57 -7.29
CA SER A 97 12.20 -14.14 -7.03
C SER A 97 13.16 -15.31 -6.78
N ALA A 98 12.72 -16.28 -5.97
CA ALA A 98 13.55 -17.43 -5.61
C ALA A 98 13.79 -18.42 -6.78
N ASN A 99 12.86 -18.51 -7.74
CA ASN A 99 12.87 -19.53 -8.76
C ASN A 99 13.12 -19.03 -10.18
N LEU A 100 12.65 -17.84 -10.51
CA LEU A 100 12.78 -17.22 -11.84
C LEU A 100 13.80 -16.08 -11.87
N GLY A 101 14.19 -15.58 -10.70
CA GLY A 101 15.16 -14.49 -10.55
C GLY A 101 14.55 -13.16 -10.15
N LYS A 102 15.41 -12.16 -9.94
CA LYS A 102 15.03 -10.86 -9.34
C LYS A 102 13.99 -10.10 -10.19
N PHE A 103 14.17 -10.05 -11.51
CA PHE A 103 13.28 -9.29 -12.39
C PHE A 103 11.85 -9.85 -12.45
N PRO A 104 11.61 -11.16 -12.68
CA PRO A 104 10.26 -11.73 -12.57
C PRO A 104 9.64 -11.55 -11.18
N GLY A 105 10.46 -11.59 -10.12
CA GLY A 105 10.01 -11.24 -8.77
C GLY A 105 9.48 -9.82 -8.68
N LEU A 106 10.20 -8.82 -9.22
CA LEU A 106 9.76 -7.43 -9.25
C LEU A 106 8.46 -7.25 -10.04
N VAL A 107 8.32 -7.93 -11.17
CA VAL A 107 7.09 -7.92 -11.96
C VAL A 107 5.93 -8.45 -11.12
N ALA A 108 6.11 -9.56 -10.40
CA ALA A 108 5.09 -10.11 -9.50
C ALA A 108 4.76 -9.16 -8.34
N ALA A 109 5.77 -8.50 -7.76
CA ALA A 109 5.56 -7.50 -6.70
C ALA A 109 4.76 -6.29 -7.19
N ALA A 110 5.15 -5.70 -8.32
CA ALA A 110 4.46 -4.55 -8.90
C ALA A 110 3.01 -4.90 -9.27
N ALA A 111 2.79 -6.07 -9.85
CA ALA A 111 1.49 -6.59 -10.19
C ALA A 111 0.57 -6.71 -8.95
N LEU A 112 1.08 -7.34 -7.87
CA LEU A 112 0.34 -7.46 -6.61
C LEU A 112 0.09 -6.11 -5.93
N MET A 113 1.05 -5.18 -5.97
CA MET A 113 0.85 -3.85 -5.38
C MET A 113 -0.31 -3.11 -6.05
N ILE A 114 -0.38 -3.14 -7.38
CA ILE A 114 -1.49 -2.54 -8.12
C ILE A 114 -2.80 -3.28 -7.81
N ASP A 115 -2.76 -4.60 -7.74
CA ASP A 115 -3.94 -5.41 -7.42
C ASP A 115 -4.50 -5.08 -6.04
N TYR A 116 -3.67 -4.99 -4.99
CA TYR A 116 -4.11 -4.62 -3.64
C TYR A 116 -4.74 -3.22 -3.56
N ILE A 117 -4.21 -2.24 -4.31
CA ILE A 117 -4.80 -0.89 -4.39
C ILE A 117 -6.21 -0.97 -4.99
N LEU A 118 -6.36 -1.78 -6.04
CA LEU A 118 -7.64 -1.99 -6.72
C LEU A 118 -8.63 -2.81 -5.87
N VAL A 119 -8.17 -3.85 -5.13
CA VAL A 119 -8.99 -4.62 -4.19
C VAL A 119 -9.67 -3.70 -3.17
N VAL A 120 -8.91 -2.76 -2.60
CA VAL A 120 -9.47 -1.78 -1.63
C VAL A 120 -10.53 -0.91 -2.30
N ALA A 121 -10.23 -0.34 -3.45
CA ALA A 121 -11.17 0.56 -4.14
C ALA A 121 -12.44 -0.18 -4.63
N VAL A 122 -12.28 -1.35 -5.24
CA VAL A 122 -13.38 -2.18 -5.75
C VAL A 122 -14.22 -2.74 -4.60
N GLY A 123 -13.60 -3.28 -3.55
CA GLY A 123 -14.32 -3.84 -2.40
C GLY A 123 -15.19 -2.81 -1.72
N ILE A 124 -14.64 -1.63 -1.41
CA ILE A 124 -15.40 -0.55 -0.77
C ILE A 124 -16.51 -0.03 -1.70
N SER A 125 -16.21 0.20 -2.99
CA SER A 125 -17.23 0.71 -3.93
C SER A 125 -18.35 -0.29 -4.15
N ALA A 126 -18.06 -1.60 -4.26
CA ALA A 126 -19.07 -2.65 -4.40
C ALA A 126 -19.94 -2.78 -3.13
N GLY A 127 -19.32 -2.65 -1.94
CA GLY A 127 -20.06 -2.62 -0.67
C GLY A 127 -21.04 -1.44 -0.59
N VAL A 128 -20.59 -0.24 -0.93
CA VAL A 128 -21.44 0.94 -0.99
C VAL A 128 -22.51 0.81 -2.09
N GLY A 129 -22.17 0.20 -3.24
CA GLY A 129 -23.12 -0.10 -4.31
C GLY A 129 -24.27 -1.01 -3.83
N ALA A 130 -23.96 -2.04 -3.04
CA ALA A 130 -24.98 -2.89 -2.42
C ALA A 130 -25.88 -2.10 -1.46
N LEU A 131 -25.31 -1.20 -0.64
CA LEU A 131 -26.05 -0.34 0.27
C LEU A 131 -26.97 0.63 -0.49
N VAL A 132 -26.47 1.29 -1.52
CA VAL A 132 -27.23 2.21 -2.37
C VAL A 132 -28.38 1.48 -3.09
N SER A 133 -28.14 0.23 -3.50
CA SER A 133 -29.18 -0.64 -4.07
C SER A 133 -30.35 -0.90 -3.10
N ALA A 134 -30.06 -1.02 -1.80
CA ALA A 134 -31.09 -1.19 -0.75
C ALA A 134 -31.74 0.13 -0.34
N VAL A 135 -30.97 1.23 -0.34
CA VAL A 135 -31.40 2.56 0.10
C VAL A 135 -31.04 3.59 -0.99
N PRO A 136 -31.86 3.73 -2.04
CA PRO A 136 -31.53 4.60 -3.20
C PRO A 136 -31.30 6.09 -2.84
N LYS A 137 -31.84 6.57 -1.73
CA LYS A 137 -31.60 7.94 -1.24
C LYS A 137 -30.14 8.26 -0.96
N LEU A 138 -29.30 7.24 -0.75
CA LEU A 138 -27.85 7.39 -0.51
C LEU A 138 -27.03 7.51 -1.80
N GLN A 139 -27.61 7.31 -2.97
CA GLN A 139 -26.91 7.36 -4.26
C GLN A 139 -26.08 8.65 -4.47
N PRO A 140 -26.56 9.86 -4.16
CA PRO A 140 -25.77 11.09 -4.31
C PRO A 140 -24.51 11.14 -3.40
N HIS A 141 -24.50 10.33 -2.34
CA HIS A 141 -23.42 10.29 -1.34
C HIS A 141 -22.45 9.10 -1.52
N THR A 142 -22.55 8.36 -2.63
CA THR A 142 -21.73 7.14 -2.89
C THR A 142 -20.25 7.39 -2.66
N LEU A 143 -19.65 8.43 -3.25
CA LEU A 143 -18.22 8.74 -3.10
C LEU A 143 -17.86 9.09 -1.65
N SER A 144 -18.66 9.93 -1.00
CA SER A 144 -18.42 10.33 0.42
C SER A 144 -18.47 9.13 1.36
N LEU A 145 -19.39 8.18 1.13
CA LEU A 145 -19.48 6.92 1.87
C LEU A 145 -18.24 6.06 1.64
N CYS A 146 -17.79 5.92 0.38
CA CYS A 146 -16.58 5.18 0.06
C CYS A 146 -15.35 5.76 0.79
N LEU A 147 -15.15 7.07 0.74
CA LEU A 147 -14.02 7.74 1.39
C LEU A 147 -14.12 7.65 2.92
N GLY A 148 -15.31 7.75 3.49
CA GLY A 148 -15.56 7.58 4.92
C GLY A 148 -15.20 6.17 5.39
N ILE A 149 -15.62 5.13 4.68
CA ILE A 149 -15.29 3.73 4.97
C ILE A 149 -13.78 3.51 4.85
N LEU A 150 -13.14 4.01 3.78
CA LEU A 150 -11.69 3.93 3.60
C LEU A 150 -10.93 4.55 4.78
N ALA A 151 -11.34 5.75 5.22
CA ALA A 151 -10.73 6.43 6.37
C ALA A 151 -10.87 5.61 7.65
N VAL A 152 -12.04 5.02 7.91
CA VAL A 152 -12.26 4.16 9.07
C VAL A 152 -11.36 2.92 9.02
N ILE A 153 -11.29 2.22 7.89
CA ILE A 153 -10.45 1.03 7.71
C ILE A 153 -8.98 1.39 7.89
N MET A 154 -8.52 2.49 7.31
CA MET A 154 -7.15 2.99 7.51
C MET A 154 -6.84 3.23 8.99
N LEU A 155 -7.71 3.92 9.72
CA LEU A 155 -7.52 4.20 11.15
C LEU A 155 -7.48 2.92 11.99
N VAL A 156 -8.36 1.95 11.70
CA VAL A 156 -8.37 0.64 12.38
C VAL A 156 -7.04 -0.09 12.15
N ASN A 157 -6.53 -0.10 10.92
CA ASN A 157 -5.25 -0.74 10.59
C ASN A 157 -4.05 -0.01 11.21
N LEU A 158 -4.06 1.33 11.27
CA LEU A 158 -3.01 2.11 11.94
C LEU A 158 -3.00 1.87 13.46
N ARG A 159 -4.15 1.59 14.07
CA ARG A 159 -4.24 1.19 15.49
C ARG A 159 -3.67 -0.21 15.75
N GLY A 160 -3.48 -1.01 14.69
CA GLY A 160 -2.96 -2.37 14.84
C GLY A 160 -3.87 -3.23 15.71
N VAL A 161 -5.13 -3.36 15.31
CA VAL A 161 -6.11 -4.17 16.07
C VAL A 161 -5.67 -5.62 16.04
N ARG A 162 -5.10 -6.11 17.14
CA ARG A 162 -4.60 -7.47 17.32
C ARG A 162 -5.70 -8.54 17.35
N GLU A 163 -6.93 -8.12 17.69
CA GLU A 163 -8.09 -9.01 17.83
C GLU A 163 -8.93 -9.10 16.56
N ALA A 164 -8.37 -8.65 15.42
CA ALA A 164 -9.07 -8.59 14.14
C ALA A 164 -9.72 -9.92 13.74
N GLY A 165 -9.07 -11.07 14.03
CA GLY A 165 -9.60 -12.39 13.67
C GLY A 165 -11.00 -12.67 14.23
N ILE A 166 -11.24 -12.37 15.50
CA ILE A 166 -12.54 -12.61 16.15
C ILE A 166 -13.59 -11.61 15.66
N VAL A 167 -13.20 -10.34 15.48
CA VAL A 167 -14.08 -9.27 14.99
C VAL A 167 -14.56 -9.57 13.55
N PHE A 168 -13.71 -10.15 12.72
CA PHE A 168 -14.07 -10.50 11.34
C PHE A 168 -14.88 -11.81 11.24
N MET A 169 -14.84 -12.68 12.25
CA MET A 169 -15.58 -13.95 12.25
C MET A 169 -17.10 -13.72 12.14
N ALA A 170 -17.67 -12.88 12.98
CA ALA A 170 -19.12 -12.68 13.02
C ALA A 170 -19.68 -12.14 11.68
N PRO A 171 -19.15 -11.05 11.09
CA PRO A 171 -19.62 -10.59 9.78
C PRO A 171 -19.43 -11.61 8.67
N THR A 172 -18.30 -12.34 8.65
CA THR A 172 -18.01 -13.33 7.60
C THR A 172 -18.97 -14.49 7.64
N PHE A 173 -19.20 -15.07 8.84
CA PHE A 173 -20.15 -16.18 8.98
C PHE A 173 -21.59 -15.74 8.80
N LEU A 174 -21.95 -14.50 9.16
CA LEU A 174 -23.26 -13.94 8.86
C LEU A 174 -23.49 -13.82 7.34
N PHE A 175 -22.51 -13.28 6.61
CA PHE A 175 -22.55 -13.21 5.14
C PHE A 175 -22.68 -14.61 4.52
N LEU A 176 -21.85 -15.56 4.93
CA LEU A 176 -21.92 -16.93 4.43
C LEU A 176 -23.27 -17.59 4.74
N ALA A 177 -23.79 -17.44 5.96
CA ALA A 177 -25.07 -18.01 6.36
C ALA A 177 -26.23 -17.42 5.56
N THR A 178 -26.27 -16.11 5.40
CA THR A 178 -27.36 -15.44 4.67
C THR A 178 -27.29 -15.73 3.16
N LEU A 179 -26.10 -15.74 2.56
CA LEU A 179 -25.96 -15.97 1.13
C LEU A 179 -26.12 -17.47 0.76
N LEU A 180 -25.53 -18.39 1.54
CA LEU A 180 -25.77 -19.82 1.38
C LEU A 180 -27.23 -20.19 1.67
N GLY A 181 -27.86 -19.53 2.65
CA GLY A 181 -29.27 -19.67 2.92
C GLY A 181 -30.13 -19.21 1.73
N THR A 182 -29.79 -18.09 1.10
CA THR A 182 -30.44 -17.61 -0.13
C THR A 182 -30.28 -18.60 -1.27
N VAL A 183 -29.06 -19.13 -1.47
CA VAL A 183 -28.77 -20.14 -2.51
C VAL A 183 -29.58 -21.42 -2.24
N LEU A 184 -29.59 -21.90 -1.01
CA LEU A 184 -30.32 -23.11 -0.63
C LEU A 184 -31.82 -22.96 -0.84
N VAL A 185 -32.43 -21.91 -0.27
CA VAL A 185 -33.87 -21.65 -0.38
C VAL A 185 -34.26 -21.40 -1.82
N GLY A 186 -33.48 -20.61 -2.57
CA GLY A 186 -33.70 -20.34 -3.97
C GLY A 186 -33.65 -21.61 -4.82
N THR A 187 -32.66 -22.48 -4.58
CA THR A 187 -32.53 -23.76 -5.29
C THR A 187 -33.68 -24.70 -4.98
N VAL A 188 -34.06 -24.82 -3.70
CA VAL A 188 -35.23 -25.64 -3.30
C VAL A 188 -36.51 -25.13 -4.00
N LYS A 189 -36.77 -23.81 -3.95
CA LYS A 189 -37.95 -23.22 -4.66
C LYS A 189 -37.89 -23.49 -6.17
N THR A 190 -36.72 -23.38 -6.77
CA THR A 190 -36.55 -23.63 -8.23
C THR A 190 -36.83 -25.09 -8.58
N VAL A 191 -36.33 -26.05 -7.78
CA VAL A 191 -36.56 -27.48 -8.00
C VAL A 191 -38.05 -27.82 -7.89
N PHE A 192 -38.73 -27.31 -6.81
CA PHE A 192 -40.18 -27.54 -6.65
C PHE A 192 -41.03 -26.85 -7.71
N ALA A 193 -40.53 -25.78 -8.32
CA ALA A 193 -41.22 -25.07 -9.44
C ALA A 193 -40.79 -25.58 -10.83
N ALA A 194 -40.25 -26.80 -10.93
CA ALA A 194 -39.78 -27.41 -12.17
C ALA A 194 -38.87 -26.51 -13.03
N GLY A 195 -37.99 -25.72 -12.36
CA GLY A 195 -37.04 -24.83 -13.01
C GLY A 195 -37.51 -23.39 -13.26
N HIS A 196 -38.77 -23.09 -12.95
CA HIS A 196 -39.39 -21.77 -13.19
C HIS A 196 -39.95 -21.18 -11.89
N PRO A 197 -39.10 -20.74 -10.94
CA PRO A 197 -39.55 -20.22 -9.67
C PRO A 197 -40.25 -18.87 -9.84
N VAL A 198 -41.31 -18.64 -9.04
CA VAL A 198 -41.97 -17.35 -8.98
C VAL A 198 -41.17 -16.44 -8.01
N ALA A 199 -40.72 -15.28 -8.51
CA ALA A 199 -40.05 -14.31 -7.70
C ALA A 199 -41.01 -13.63 -6.71
N VAL A 200 -40.59 -13.49 -5.43
CA VAL A 200 -41.38 -12.75 -4.42
C VAL A 200 -41.43 -11.26 -4.75
N VAL A 201 -40.30 -10.71 -5.23
CA VAL A 201 -40.22 -9.37 -5.83
C VAL A 201 -39.69 -9.55 -7.24
N ALA A 202 -40.49 -9.18 -8.23
CA ALA A 202 -40.07 -9.31 -9.63
C ALA A 202 -38.84 -8.46 -9.93
N PRO A 203 -37.78 -9.04 -10.51
CA PRO A 203 -36.64 -8.24 -10.94
C PRO A 203 -37.01 -7.29 -12.08
N PRO A 204 -36.28 -6.19 -12.28
CA PRO A 204 -36.48 -5.32 -13.44
C PRO A 204 -36.39 -6.14 -14.74
N PRO A 205 -37.27 -5.88 -15.73
CA PRO A 205 -37.22 -6.60 -16.99
C PRO A 205 -35.90 -6.34 -17.72
N PRO A 206 -35.31 -7.36 -18.37
CA PRO A 206 -34.13 -7.17 -19.20
C PRO A 206 -34.42 -6.20 -20.34
N LEU A 207 -33.39 -5.52 -20.84
CA LEU A 207 -33.55 -4.62 -22.00
C LEU A 207 -34.16 -5.37 -23.19
N VAL A 208 -35.17 -4.76 -23.78
CA VAL A 208 -35.76 -5.24 -25.03
C VAL A 208 -34.82 -4.86 -26.17
N VAL A 209 -34.12 -5.85 -26.71
CA VAL A 209 -33.22 -5.68 -27.86
C VAL A 209 -33.76 -6.46 -29.06
N PRO A 210 -33.49 -6.02 -30.31
CA PRO A 210 -33.79 -6.80 -31.48
C PRO A 210 -33.21 -8.21 -31.36
N LEU A 211 -33.89 -9.23 -31.89
CA LEU A 211 -33.51 -10.64 -31.79
C LEU A 211 -32.04 -10.85 -32.18
N VAL A 212 -31.16 -10.91 -31.18
CA VAL A 212 -29.79 -11.36 -31.34
C VAL A 212 -29.77 -12.87 -31.18
N THR A 213 -29.49 -13.59 -32.26
CA THR A 213 -29.56 -15.06 -32.30
C THR A 213 -28.43 -15.74 -31.49
N ALA A 214 -27.27 -15.09 -31.33
CA ALA A 214 -26.18 -15.59 -30.51
C ALA A 214 -25.27 -14.44 -30.04
N ALA A 215 -24.64 -14.59 -28.86
CA ALA A 215 -23.57 -13.69 -28.42
C ALA A 215 -22.32 -13.88 -29.30
N SER A 216 -21.66 -12.79 -29.66
CA SER A 216 -20.33 -12.90 -30.28
C SER A 216 -19.34 -13.49 -29.31
N ALA A 217 -18.37 -14.26 -29.80
CA ALA A 217 -17.28 -14.80 -28.97
C ALA A 217 -16.53 -13.68 -28.21
N TRP A 218 -16.45 -12.49 -28.79
CA TRP A 218 -15.84 -11.33 -28.18
C TRP A 218 -16.58 -10.87 -26.91
N VAL A 219 -17.88 -10.74 -26.93
CA VAL A 219 -18.68 -10.36 -25.74
C VAL A 219 -18.58 -11.43 -24.65
N LEU A 220 -18.54 -12.70 -25.00
CA LEU A 220 -18.35 -13.78 -24.03
C LEU A 220 -16.97 -13.76 -23.40
N LEU A 221 -15.91 -13.47 -24.17
CA LEU A 221 -14.56 -13.26 -23.65
C LEU A 221 -14.48 -12.06 -22.71
N GLN A 222 -15.17 -10.96 -23.04
CA GLN A 222 -15.26 -9.79 -22.17
C GLN A 222 -16.00 -10.11 -20.85
N ALA A 223 -17.13 -10.81 -20.94
CA ALA A 223 -17.90 -11.23 -19.76
C ALA A 223 -17.09 -12.19 -18.89
N PHE A 224 -16.36 -13.15 -19.47
CA PHE A 224 -15.44 -14.02 -18.77
C PHE A 224 -14.32 -13.20 -18.09
N ALA A 225 -13.66 -12.29 -18.84
CA ALA A 225 -12.59 -11.45 -18.29
C ALA A 225 -13.05 -10.59 -17.11
N ASN A 226 -14.28 -10.04 -17.15
CA ASN A 226 -14.86 -9.30 -16.04
C ASN A 226 -15.21 -10.23 -14.87
N GLY A 227 -15.81 -11.38 -15.13
CA GLY A 227 -16.17 -12.37 -14.12
C GLY A 227 -14.94 -12.97 -13.40
N CYS A 228 -13.78 -13.00 -14.06
CA CYS A 228 -12.51 -13.43 -13.45
C CYS A 228 -12.06 -12.56 -12.26
N THR A 229 -12.66 -11.38 -12.06
CA THR A 229 -12.48 -10.59 -10.83
C THR A 229 -12.94 -11.35 -9.57
N ALA A 230 -13.77 -12.39 -9.72
CA ALA A 230 -14.14 -13.28 -8.62
C ALA A 230 -12.99 -14.17 -8.10
N MET A 231 -11.80 -14.13 -8.72
CA MET A 231 -10.66 -14.98 -8.35
C MET A 231 -9.59 -14.27 -7.52
N THR A 232 -9.78 -13.01 -7.15
CA THR A 232 -8.83 -12.27 -6.30
C THR A 232 -8.82 -12.80 -4.88
N GLY A 233 -7.71 -12.57 -4.15
CA GLY A 233 -7.55 -12.99 -2.75
C GLY A 233 -7.28 -14.49 -2.53
N VAL A 234 -7.19 -15.30 -3.57
CA VAL A 234 -6.92 -16.75 -3.45
C VAL A 234 -5.50 -17.00 -2.92
N GLU A 235 -4.56 -16.11 -3.21
CA GLU A 235 -3.17 -16.18 -2.75
C GLU A 235 -2.97 -15.84 -1.26
N ALA A 236 -3.92 -15.18 -0.62
CA ALA A 236 -3.77 -14.66 0.74
C ALA A 236 -3.37 -15.74 1.76
N VAL A 237 -3.92 -16.95 1.64
CA VAL A 237 -3.56 -18.09 2.51
C VAL A 237 -2.10 -18.47 2.31
N SER A 238 -1.56 -18.42 1.09
CA SER A 238 -0.17 -18.77 0.81
C SER A 238 0.82 -17.71 1.33
N ASN A 239 0.40 -16.44 1.39
CA ASN A 239 1.17 -15.36 2.00
C ASN A 239 1.26 -15.52 3.53
N GLY A 240 0.17 -15.96 4.16
CA GLY A 240 -0.02 -16.02 5.59
C GLY A 240 0.24 -17.38 6.26
N VAL A 241 0.92 -18.32 5.62
CA VAL A 241 1.13 -19.68 6.15
C VAL A 241 1.67 -19.68 7.58
N ARG A 242 2.63 -18.81 7.90
CA ARG A 242 3.24 -18.72 9.25
C ARG A 242 2.26 -18.39 10.38
N ALA A 243 1.11 -17.83 10.08
CA ALA A 243 0.12 -17.47 11.10
C ALA A 243 -0.67 -18.68 11.61
N PHE A 244 -0.61 -19.82 10.92
CA PHE A 244 -1.35 -21.02 11.33
C PHE A 244 -0.66 -21.81 12.44
N ARG A 245 -1.49 -22.39 13.32
CA ARG A 245 -1.04 -23.36 14.35
C ARG A 245 -0.45 -24.60 13.70
N GLU A 246 0.43 -25.28 14.43
CA GLU A 246 0.91 -26.60 14.03
C GLU A 246 -0.23 -27.64 13.95
N PRO A 247 -0.26 -28.49 12.93
CA PRO A 247 0.64 -28.53 11.76
C PRO A 247 0.31 -27.46 10.71
N THR A 248 1.17 -26.47 10.61
CA THR A 248 0.98 -25.20 9.88
C THR A 248 0.53 -25.38 8.43
N VAL A 249 1.28 -26.18 7.67
CA VAL A 249 1.01 -26.46 6.24
C VAL A 249 -0.37 -27.10 6.06
N ARG A 250 -0.70 -28.09 6.88
CA ARG A 250 -1.98 -28.82 6.79
C ARG A 250 -3.17 -27.93 7.11
N ASN A 251 -3.04 -27.05 8.12
CA ASN A 251 -4.08 -26.12 8.50
C ASN A 251 -4.28 -25.05 7.41
N ALA A 252 -3.20 -24.50 6.84
CA ALA A 252 -3.27 -23.56 5.72
C ALA A 252 -3.93 -24.19 4.47
N GLN A 253 -3.53 -25.42 4.10
CA GLN A 253 -4.14 -26.14 2.96
C GLN A 253 -5.61 -26.46 3.17
N ARG A 254 -6.03 -26.81 4.40
CA ARG A 254 -7.44 -27.01 4.74
C ARG A 254 -8.23 -25.71 4.64
N THR A 255 -7.70 -24.63 5.20
CA THR A 255 -8.33 -23.30 5.11
C THR A 255 -8.51 -22.89 3.66
N LEU A 256 -7.48 -23.00 2.82
CA LEU A 256 -7.57 -22.70 1.39
C LEU A 256 -8.67 -23.55 0.72
N SER A 257 -8.71 -24.86 1.01
CA SER A 257 -9.71 -25.77 0.40
C SER A 257 -11.13 -25.42 0.80
N VAL A 258 -11.36 -25.00 2.05
CA VAL A 258 -12.69 -24.56 2.52
C VAL A 258 -13.09 -23.25 1.87
N ILE A 259 -12.20 -22.25 1.81
CA ILE A 259 -12.44 -20.96 1.17
C ILE A 259 -12.84 -21.17 -0.30
N ILE A 260 -12.05 -21.92 -1.05
CA ILE A 260 -12.30 -22.17 -2.47
C ILE A 260 -13.56 -23.01 -2.68
N GLY A 261 -13.81 -24.02 -1.85
CA GLY A 261 -15.04 -24.81 -1.90
C GLY A 261 -16.30 -23.94 -1.68
N LEU A 262 -16.27 -23.05 -0.68
CA LEU A 262 -17.35 -22.11 -0.42
C LEU A 262 -17.54 -21.13 -1.61
N LEU A 263 -16.46 -20.60 -2.15
CA LEU A 263 -16.50 -19.71 -3.29
C LEU A 263 -17.10 -20.39 -4.53
N ILE A 264 -16.73 -21.63 -4.83
CA ILE A 264 -17.30 -22.42 -5.92
C ILE A 264 -18.80 -22.61 -5.72
N VAL A 265 -19.25 -22.99 -4.51
CA VAL A 265 -20.68 -23.17 -4.21
C VAL A 265 -21.44 -21.86 -4.38
N LEU A 266 -20.89 -20.74 -3.91
CA LEU A 266 -21.53 -19.42 -4.06
C LEU A 266 -21.63 -19.02 -5.53
N LEU A 267 -20.53 -19.11 -6.31
CA LEU A 267 -20.52 -18.74 -7.72
C LEU A 267 -21.49 -19.61 -8.55
N ALA A 268 -21.47 -20.93 -8.33
CA ALA A 268 -22.38 -21.85 -9.02
C ALA A 268 -23.84 -21.59 -8.63
N GLY A 269 -24.12 -21.40 -7.34
CA GLY A 269 -25.47 -21.15 -6.84
C GLY A 269 -26.03 -19.81 -7.34
N ILE A 270 -25.24 -18.74 -7.28
CA ILE A 270 -25.63 -17.43 -7.81
C ILE A 270 -25.92 -17.52 -9.30
N ALA A 271 -25.01 -18.11 -10.10
CA ALA A 271 -25.19 -18.23 -11.55
C ALA A 271 -26.46 -19.05 -11.92
N TYR A 272 -26.71 -20.15 -11.19
CA TYR A 272 -27.88 -20.97 -11.37
C TYR A 272 -29.18 -20.20 -11.09
N LEU A 273 -29.22 -19.51 -9.92
CA LEU A 273 -30.44 -18.78 -9.51
C LEU A 273 -30.67 -17.52 -10.35
N VAL A 274 -29.61 -16.78 -10.71
CA VAL A 274 -29.71 -15.64 -11.64
C VAL A 274 -30.39 -16.06 -12.96
N ARG A 275 -29.99 -17.22 -13.49
CA ARG A 275 -30.64 -17.78 -14.70
C ARG A 275 -32.08 -18.21 -14.41
N ALA A 276 -32.34 -18.91 -13.30
CA ALA A 276 -33.68 -19.46 -12.98
C ALA A 276 -34.71 -18.35 -12.71
N TYR A 277 -34.31 -17.27 -12.01
CA TYR A 277 -35.17 -16.13 -11.71
C TYR A 277 -35.15 -15.04 -12.80
N GLY A 278 -34.39 -15.22 -13.89
CA GLY A 278 -34.35 -14.29 -15.00
C GLY A 278 -33.76 -12.92 -14.66
N ILE A 279 -32.77 -12.88 -13.78
CA ILE A 279 -32.15 -11.63 -13.26
C ILE A 279 -31.12 -11.13 -14.27
N ALA A 280 -31.35 -9.94 -14.84
CA ALA A 280 -30.36 -9.20 -15.61
C ALA A 280 -29.66 -8.18 -14.75
N ALA A 281 -28.38 -7.85 -15.05
CA ALA A 281 -27.72 -6.73 -14.40
C ALA A 281 -28.37 -5.39 -14.80
N THR A 282 -28.32 -4.42 -13.91
CA THR A 282 -28.71 -3.03 -14.16
C THR A 282 -27.46 -2.14 -14.24
N ASP A 283 -27.54 -1.04 -14.99
CA ASP A 283 -26.42 -0.13 -15.20
C ASP A 283 -26.11 0.66 -13.91
N PRO A 284 -24.92 0.48 -13.27
CA PRO A 284 -24.57 1.17 -12.04
C PRO A 284 -24.45 2.69 -12.17
N GLY A 285 -24.30 3.19 -13.39
CA GLY A 285 -24.21 4.63 -13.66
C GLY A 285 -25.59 5.31 -13.80
N LYS A 286 -26.68 4.56 -13.77
CA LYS A 286 -28.04 5.08 -13.99
C LYS A 286 -28.88 5.10 -12.71
N SER A 287 -29.87 6.00 -12.70
CA SER A 287 -30.91 6.00 -11.68
C SER A 287 -31.69 4.67 -11.69
N GLY A 288 -31.95 4.12 -10.51
CA GLY A 288 -32.62 2.81 -10.38
C GLY A 288 -31.70 1.60 -10.39
N TYR A 289 -30.38 1.81 -10.26
CA TYR A 289 -29.42 0.73 -10.08
C TYR A 289 -29.80 -0.18 -8.92
N GLN A 290 -29.73 -1.48 -9.16
CA GLN A 290 -29.85 -2.53 -8.16
C GLN A 290 -28.77 -3.58 -8.41
N SER A 291 -27.98 -3.91 -7.38
CA SER A 291 -26.98 -4.96 -7.51
C SER A 291 -27.62 -6.33 -7.75
N VAL A 292 -26.93 -7.20 -8.47
CA VAL A 292 -27.44 -8.54 -8.82
C VAL A 292 -27.80 -9.33 -7.57
N LEU A 293 -27.00 -9.26 -6.51
CA LEU A 293 -27.31 -9.94 -5.24
C LEU A 293 -28.54 -9.33 -4.55
N SER A 294 -28.69 -8.02 -4.59
CA SER A 294 -29.89 -7.35 -4.05
C SER A 294 -31.16 -7.85 -4.75
N MET A 295 -31.14 -7.92 -6.08
CA MET A 295 -32.23 -8.46 -6.86
C MET A 295 -32.48 -9.95 -6.56
N LEU A 296 -31.43 -10.75 -6.45
CA LEU A 296 -31.52 -12.18 -6.15
C LEU A 296 -32.15 -12.42 -4.77
N VAL A 297 -31.64 -11.77 -3.73
CA VAL A 297 -32.18 -11.92 -2.37
C VAL A 297 -33.64 -11.46 -2.31
N SER A 298 -33.99 -10.36 -2.96
CA SER A 298 -35.37 -9.87 -3.02
C SER A 298 -36.31 -10.80 -3.81
N ALA A 299 -35.82 -11.40 -4.87
CA ALA A 299 -36.60 -12.38 -5.66
C ALA A 299 -36.86 -13.69 -4.88
N VAL A 300 -35.90 -14.15 -4.08
CA VAL A 300 -35.98 -15.38 -3.28
C VAL A 300 -36.76 -15.18 -2.00
N ALA A 301 -36.50 -14.13 -1.25
CA ALA A 301 -36.98 -13.94 0.14
C ALA A 301 -37.85 -12.69 0.37
N GLY A 302 -38.01 -11.84 -0.67
CA GLY A 302 -38.69 -10.55 -0.52
C GLY A 302 -37.84 -9.50 0.15
N ARG A 303 -38.40 -8.29 0.33
CA ARG A 303 -37.72 -7.14 1.00
C ARG A 303 -38.10 -7.04 2.48
N GLY A 304 -37.95 -8.15 3.25
CA GLY A 304 -38.14 -8.21 4.69
C GLY A 304 -36.83 -8.01 5.48
N TRP A 305 -36.86 -8.31 6.76
CA TRP A 305 -35.70 -8.20 7.66
C TRP A 305 -34.48 -9.00 7.16
N PHE A 306 -34.71 -10.19 6.59
CA PHE A 306 -33.67 -11.07 6.05
C PHE A 306 -32.91 -10.38 4.90
N TYR A 307 -33.62 -9.65 4.02
CA TYR A 307 -33.02 -8.87 2.94
C TYR A 307 -32.06 -7.82 3.50
N TYR A 308 -32.50 -7.00 4.45
CA TYR A 308 -31.66 -5.92 5.02
C TYR A 308 -30.45 -6.48 5.79
N VAL A 309 -30.62 -7.58 6.51
CA VAL A 309 -29.51 -8.27 7.19
C VAL A 309 -28.52 -8.80 6.15
N THR A 310 -28.97 -9.40 5.07
CA THR A 310 -28.11 -9.90 3.99
C THR A 310 -27.36 -8.76 3.32
N ILE A 311 -28.04 -7.69 2.91
CA ILE A 311 -27.38 -6.52 2.28
C ILE A 311 -26.40 -5.83 3.26
N GLY A 312 -26.76 -5.70 4.51
CA GLY A 312 -25.88 -5.21 5.55
C GLY A 312 -24.62 -6.08 5.71
N SER A 313 -24.78 -7.41 5.69
CA SER A 313 -23.65 -8.34 5.73
C SER A 313 -22.75 -8.24 4.49
N ILE A 314 -23.34 -8.04 3.30
CA ILE A 314 -22.60 -7.81 2.05
C ILE A 314 -21.79 -6.51 2.12
N LEU A 315 -22.40 -5.40 2.57
CA LEU A 315 -21.68 -4.13 2.76
C LEU A 315 -20.48 -4.32 3.69
N VAL A 316 -20.69 -4.95 4.84
CA VAL A 316 -19.65 -5.13 5.84
C VAL A 316 -18.54 -6.03 5.32
N ILE A 317 -18.87 -7.19 4.71
CA ILE A 317 -17.84 -8.12 4.21
C ILE A 317 -17.02 -7.50 3.08
N LEU A 318 -17.66 -6.80 2.14
CA LEU A 318 -16.98 -6.13 1.03
C LEU A 318 -16.08 -4.98 1.53
N SER A 319 -16.54 -4.22 2.52
CA SER A 319 -15.71 -3.19 3.16
C SER A 319 -14.54 -3.81 3.91
N LEU A 320 -14.77 -4.91 4.65
CA LEU A 320 -13.72 -5.61 5.40
C LEU A 320 -12.75 -6.38 4.49
N SER A 321 -13.13 -6.74 3.26
CA SER A 321 -12.21 -7.39 2.30
C SER A 321 -10.98 -6.51 2.02
N ALA A 322 -11.15 -5.18 2.02
CA ALA A 322 -10.05 -4.23 1.93
C ALA A 322 -8.98 -4.45 3.02
N ASN A 323 -9.38 -4.95 4.20
CA ASN A 323 -8.44 -5.20 5.29
C ASN A 323 -7.38 -6.26 4.95
N THR A 324 -7.68 -7.22 4.09
CA THR A 324 -6.69 -8.19 3.58
C THR A 324 -5.57 -7.47 2.83
N ALA A 325 -5.92 -6.51 1.96
CA ALA A 325 -4.93 -5.69 1.27
C ALA A 325 -4.14 -4.79 2.24
N PHE A 326 -4.78 -4.22 3.27
CA PHE A 326 -4.10 -3.45 4.32
C PHE A 326 -3.15 -4.29 5.18
N ALA A 327 -3.33 -5.60 5.24
CA ALA A 327 -2.39 -6.52 5.88
C ALA A 327 -1.24 -6.92 4.94
N ASP A 328 -1.53 -7.26 3.70
CA ASP A 328 -0.58 -7.87 2.77
C ASP A 328 0.26 -6.86 1.99
N PHE A 329 -0.31 -5.73 1.54
CA PHE A 329 0.43 -4.69 0.83
C PHE A 329 1.63 -4.15 1.63
N PRO A 330 1.50 -3.77 2.92
CA PRO A 330 2.64 -3.29 3.70
C PRO A 330 3.70 -4.39 3.92
N ARG A 331 3.30 -5.65 4.04
CA ARG A 331 4.22 -6.79 4.15
C ARG A 331 5.00 -7.01 2.86
N LEU A 332 4.33 -6.87 1.71
CA LEU A 332 4.97 -6.92 0.41
C LEU A 332 5.95 -5.76 0.23
N CYS A 333 5.54 -4.52 0.56
CA CYS A 333 6.42 -3.35 0.53
C CYS A 333 7.67 -3.57 1.39
N ARG A 334 7.52 -4.12 2.61
CA ARG A 334 8.66 -4.50 3.44
C ARG A 334 9.60 -5.48 2.75
N ALA A 335 9.07 -6.56 2.18
CA ALA A 335 9.89 -7.58 1.52
C ALA A 335 10.69 -7.00 0.32
N VAL A 336 10.06 -6.09 -0.42
CA VAL A 336 10.68 -5.38 -1.55
C VAL A 336 11.72 -4.36 -1.07
N ALA A 337 11.43 -3.61 0.02
CA ALA A 337 12.34 -2.66 0.65
C ALA A 337 13.59 -3.35 1.25
N GLN A 338 13.44 -4.53 1.85
CA GLN A 338 14.57 -5.33 2.33
C GLN A 338 15.54 -5.77 1.22
N ASN A 339 15.07 -5.80 -0.02
CA ASN A 339 15.89 -6.06 -1.20
C ASN A 339 16.34 -4.76 -1.91
N ASN A 340 16.20 -3.60 -1.26
CA ASN A 340 16.59 -2.27 -1.75
C ASN A 340 15.82 -1.78 -3.00
N PHE A 341 14.63 -2.29 -3.27
CA PHE A 341 13.78 -1.87 -4.40
C PHE A 341 12.70 -0.85 -4.01
N LEU A 342 12.53 -0.58 -2.72
CA LEU A 342 11.69 0.49 -2.18
C LEU A 342 12.46 1.22 -1.06
N PRO A 343 12.06 2.44 -0.70
CA PRO A 343 12.64 3.14 0.44
C PRO A 343 12.65 2.28 1.71
N HIS A 344 13.77 2.30 2.44
CA HIS A 344 13.94 1.48 3.65
C HIS A 344 12.90 1.77 4.73
N SER A 345 12.29 2.97 4.69
CA SER A 345 11.24 3.39 5.60
C SER A 345 10.02 2.45 5.59
N PHE A 346 9.68 1.84 4.44
CA PHE A 346 8.66 0.79 4.35
C PHE A 346 9.00 -0.49 5.15
N GLY A 347 10.26 -0.67 5.53
CA GLY A 347 10.73 -1.78 6.34
C GLY A 347 10.50 -1.59 7.84
N PHE A 348 10.29 -0.36 8.30
CA PHE A 348 10.16 -0.03 9.71
C PHE A 348 8.73 -0.13 10.20
N ARG A 349 8.58 -0.62 11.43
CA ARG A 349 7.29 -0.65 12.11
C ARG A 349 7.09 0.63 12.90
N GLY A 350 5.92 1.22 12.78
CA GLY A 350 5.51 2.38 13.55
C GLY A 350 5.19 2.04 15.01
N ARG A 351 4.68 3.03 15.74
CA ARG A 351 4.40 2.98 17.20
C ARG A 351 3.46 1.85 17.65
N ARG A 352 2.66 1.27 16.75
CA ARG A 352 1.72 0.18 17.01
C ARG A 352 2.17 -1.16 16.43
N LEU A 353 3.46 -1.29 16.10
CA LEU A 353 4.08 -2.47 15.48
C LEU A 353 3.49 -2.83 14.10
N VAL A 354 2.86 -1.86 13.42
CA VAL A 354 2.36 -1.98 12.04
C VAL A 354 3.25 -1.20 11.08
N TYR A 355 3.27 -1.58 9.81
CA TYR A 355 4.01 -0.87 8.76
C TYR A 355 3.23 0.35 8.30
N THR A 356 3.32 1.42 9.07
CA THR A 356 2.51 2.65 8.95
C THR A 356 2.56 3.25 7.54
N GLU A 357 3.75 3.35 6.94
CA GLU A 357 3.92 3.96 5.61
C GLU A 357 3.18 3.16 4.53
N GLY A 358 3.28 1.83 4.56
CA GLY A 358 2.54 0.99 3.62
C GLY A 358 1.02 1.15 3.75
N ILE A 359 0.50 1.23 4.99
CA ILE A 359 -0.93 1.46 5.24
C ILE A 359 -1.37 2.83 4.68
N VAL A 360 -0.61 3.89 4.95
CA VAL A 360 -0.96 5.25 4.51
C VAL A 360 -0.89 5.36 2.99
N VAL A 361 0.16 4.83 2.37
CA VAL A 361 0.32 4.86 0.90
C VAL A 361 -0.80 4.08 0.22
N LEU A 362 -1.16 2.89 0.73
CA LEU A 362 -2.30 2.12 0.20
C LEU A 362 -3.61 2.92 0.28
N ALA A 363 -3.89 3.55 1.43
CA ALA A 363 -5.09 4.35 1.62
C ALA A 363 -5.15 5.56 0.67
N ILE A 364 -4.02 6.27 0.51
CA ILE A 364 -3.94 7.42 -0.39
C ILE A 364 -4.18 6.99 -1.83
N LEU A 365 -3.49 5.95 -2.31
CA LEU A 365 -3.61 5.50 -3.70
C LEU A 365 -5.01 4.94 -4.00
N SER A 366 -5.59 4.16 -3.08
CA SER A 366 -6.97 3.68 -3.22
C SER A 366 -7.99 4.82 -3.15
N GLY A 367 -7.74 5.82 -2.30
CA GLY A 367 -8.56 7.04 -2.22
C GLY A 367 -8.53 7.85 -3.52
N ILE A 368 -7.37 7.99 -4.15
CA ILE A 368 -7.22 8.63 -5.46
C ILE A 368 -8.05 7.87 -6.52
N LEU A 369 -7.99 6.54 -6.53
CA LEU A 369 -8.81 5.75 -7.46
C LEU A 369 -10.31 5.96 -7.22
N LEU A 370 -10.76 5.96 -5.97
CA LEU A 370 -12.16 6.24 -5.65
C LEU A 370 -12.60 7.64 -6.10
N LEU A 371 -11.74 8.65 -5.94
CA LEU A 371 -12.01 10.02 -6.41
C LEU A 371 -12.10 10.09 -7.93
N VAL A 372 -11.13 9.52 -8.65
CA VAL A 372 -11.06 9.56 -10.12
C VAL A 372 -12.25 8.84 -10.76
N PHE A 373 -12.65 7.69 -10.19
CA PHE A 373 -13.73 6.86 -10.73
C PHE A 373 -15.10 7.09 -10.07
N GLY A 374 -15.19 8.06 -9.14
CA GLY A 374 -16.45 8.46 -8.51
C GLY A 374 -17.06 7.42 -7.56
N GLY A 375 -16.26 6.44 -7.08
CA GLY A 375 -16.73 5.35 -6.22
C GLY A 375 -17.65 4.35 -6.95
N VAL A 376 -17.62 4.29 -8.28
CA VAL A 376 -18.43 3.38 -9.10
C VAL A 376 -17.62 2.14 -9.45
N THR A 377 -18.08 0.97 -8.98
CA THR A 377 -17.37 -0.32 -9.13
C THR A 377 -17.09 -0.68 -10.58
N ASP A 378 -18.05 -0.55 -11.47
CA ASP A 378 -17.92 -0.93 -12.89
C ASP A 378 -16.85 -0.13 -13.64
N ARG A 379 -16.54 1.10 -13.19
CA ARG A 379 -15.45 1.90 -13.76
C ARG A 379 -14.08 1.41 -13.29
N LEU A 380 -14.00 0.73 -12.16
CA LEU A 380 -12.77 0.17 -11.58
C LEU A 380 -12.48 -1.25 -12.10
N ILE A 381 -13.51 -2.03 -12.39
CA ILE A 381 -13.40 -3.43 -12.85
C ILE A 381 -12.50 -3.62 -14.09
N PRO A 382 -12.47 -2.73 -15.09
CA PRO A 382 -11.56 -2.88 -16.23
C PRO A 382 -10.08 -2.89 -15.85
N LEU A 383 -9.69 -2.16 -14.80
CA LEU A 383 -8.31 -2.09 -14.30
C LEU A 383 -7.93 -3.33 -13.49
N PHE A 384 -8.94 -4.01 -12.96
CA PHE A 384 -8.80 -5.10 -12.00
C PHE A 384 -8.51 -6.43 -12.69
N ALA A 385 -7.90 -7.36 -11.96
CA ALA A 385 -7.53 -8.72 -12.33
C ALA A 385 -6.21 -8.89 -13.14
N ILE A 386 -5.68 -7.87 -13.84
CA ILE A 386 -4.39 -8.00 -14.54
C ILE A 386 -3.26 -8.30 -13.55
N GLY A 387 -3.21 -7.57 -12.43
CA GLY A 387 -2.20 -7.76 -11.38
C GLY A 387 -2.26 -9.16 -10.80
N ALA A 388 -3.45 -9.63 -10.41
CA ALA A 388 -3.66 -10.95 -9.84
C ALA A 388 -3.23 -12.07 -10.82
N PHE A 389 -3.69 -12.05 -12.06
CA PHE A 389 -3.35 -13.11 -13.03
C PHE A 389 -1.87 -13.09 -13.44
N LEU A 390 -1.25 -11.93 -13.51
CA LEU A 390 0.19 -11.83 -13.75
C LEU A 390 0.97 -12.43 -12.56
N ALA A 391 0.58 -12.11 -11.34
CA ALA A 391 1.17 -12.67 -10.11
C ALA A 391 0.95 -14.19 -10.03
N PHE A 392 -0.25 -14.70 -10.33
CA PHE A 392 -0.56 -16.14 -10.38
C PHE A 392 0.30 -16.86 -11.42
N THR A 393 0.41 -16.32 -12.62
CA THR A 393 1.20 -16.90 -13.71
C THR A 393 2.67 -17.00 -13.31
N LEU A 394 3.26 -15.94 -12.75
CA LEU A 394 4.65 -15.92 -12.32
C LEU A 394 4.90 -16.82 -11.12
N SER A 395 3.97 -16.89 -10.15
CA SER A 395 4.05 -17.80 -9.02
C SER A 395 4.06 -19.24 -9.48
N GLN A 396 3.13 -19.62 -10.36
CA GLN A 396 2.99 -20.99 -10.85
C GLN A 396 4.16 -21.39 -11.77
N ALA A 397 4.62 -20.49 -12.64
CA ALA A 397 5.83 -20.69 -13.42
C ALA A 397 7.08 -20.85 -12.54
N GLY A 398 7.15 -20.07 -11.47
CA GLY A 398 8.17 -20.23 -10.42
C GLY A 398 8.13 -21.59 -9.75
N MET A 399 6.92 -22.09 -9.45
CA MET A 399 6.74 -23.45 -8.89
C MET A 399 7.15 -24.55 -9.87
N VAL A 400 6.91 -24.39 -11.16
CA VAL A 400 7.45 -25.32 -12.18
C VAL A 400 8.97 -25.39 -12.11
N ALA A 401 9.63 -24.21 -12.07
CA ALA A 401 11.10 -24.15 -11.93
C ALA A 401 11.58 -24.73 -10.59
N HIS A 402 10.84 -24.53 -9.51
CA HIS A 402 11.10 -25.14 -8.20
C HIS A 402 11.10 -26.67 -8.29
N TRP A 403 10.02 -27.28 -8.77
CA TRP A 403 9.90 -28.75 -8.86
C TRP A 403 10.91 -29.38 -9.83
N LYS A 404 11.30 -28.67 -10.90
CA LYS A 404 12.36 -29.08 -11.81
C LYS A 404 13.71 -29.21 -11.09
N ARG A 405 13.97 -28.37 -10.07
CA ARG A 405 15.21 -28.40 -9.27
C ARG A 405 15.19 -29.44 -8.16
N VAL A 406 14.07 -29.61 -7.46
CA VAL A 406 13.96 -30.45 -6.26
C VAL A 406 14.03 -31.96 -6.57
N LYS A 407 13.64 -32.41 -7.78
CA LYS A 407 13.79 -33.80 -8.27
C LYS A 407 13.40 -34.89 -7.25
N GLY A 408 12.18 -34.87 -6.68
CA GLY A 408 11.70 -35.85 -5.72
C GLY A 408 10.60 -36.76 -6.29
N ARG A 409 10.20 -37.82 -5.51
CA ARG A 409 8.99 -38.59 -5.80
C ARG A 409 7.77 -37.64 -5.84
N GLY A 410 7.04 -37.61 -6.96
CA GLY A 410 5.91 -36.71 -7.17
C GLY A 410 6.25 -35.33 -7.76
N ALA A 411 7.52 -34.96 -7.95
CA ALA A 411 7.91 -33.68 -8.54
C ALA A 411 7.35 -33.48 -9.96
N ILE A 412 7.27 -34.54 -10.77
CA ILE A 412 6.70 -34.49 -12.13
C ILE A 412 5.22 -34.17 -12.06
N HIS A 413 4.44 -34.82 -11.19
CA HIS A 413 3.02 -34.51 -11.00
C HIS A 413 2.82 -33.05 -10.56
N SER A 414 3.58 -32.61 -9.59
CA SER A 414 3.54 -31.23 -9.11
C SER A 414 3.94 -30.22 -10.19
N MET A 415 4.92 -30.55 -11.01
CA MET A 415 5.34 -29.73 -12.15
C MET A 415 4.22 -29.64 -13.20
N ILE A 416 3.50 -30.74 -13.50
CA ILE A 416 2.37 -30.75 -14.42
C ILE A 416 1.23 -29.87 -13.90
N VAL A 417 0.84 -30.02 -12.62
CA VAL A 417 -0.23 -29.23 -12.01
C VAL A 417 0.10 -27.74 -12.05
N ASN A 418 1.31 -27.33 -11.66
CA ASN A 418 1.72 -25.93 -11.70
C ASN A 418 1.92 -25.44 -13.15
N GLY A 419 2.37 -26.30 -14.07
CA GLY A 419 2.47 -25.98 -15.49
C GLY A 419 1.12 -25.72 -16.14
N LEU A 420 0.14 -26.60 -15.87
CA LEU A 420 -1.26 -26.38 -16.31
C LEU A 420 -1.82 -25.08 -15.73
N GLY A 421 -1.54 -24.82 -14.46
CA GLY A 421 -1.91 -23.58 -13.80
C GLY A 421 -1.28 -22.35 -14.46
N ALA A 422 0.03 -22.35 -14.69
CA ALA A 422 0.74 -21.23 -15.33
C ALA A 422 0.21 -20.95 -16.74
N VAL A 423 -0.08 -22.01 -17.52
CA VAL A 423 -0.67 -21.86 -18.86
C VAL A 423 -2.10 -21.33 -18.78
N ALA A 424 -2.94 -21.89 -17.92
CA ALA A 424 -4.33 -21.45 -17.77
C ALA A 424 -4.43 -19.98 -17.31
N THR A 425 -3.65 -19.60 -16.27
CA THR A 425 -3.63 -18.20 -15.78
C THR A 425 -2.96 -17.25 -16.78
N GLY A 426 -1.94 -17.71 -17.53
CA GLY A 426 -1.29 -16.94 -18.58
C GLY A 426 -2.23 -16.66 -19.77
N ILE A 427 -2.98 -17.67 -20.22
CA ILE A 427 -4.03 -17.49 -21.25
C ILE A 427 -5.09 -16.51 -20.73
N THR A 428 -5.54 -16.69 -19.49
CA THR A 428 -6.53 -15.79 -18.89
C THR A 428 -5.99 -14.36 -18.79
N LEU A 429 -4.73 -14.17 -18.42
CA LEU A 429 -4.09 -12.85 -18.40
C LEU A 429 -4.15 -12.20 -19.80
N LEU A 430 -3.83 -12.94 -20.85
CA LEU A 430 -3.91 -12.44 -22.23
C LEU A 430 -5.35 -12.09 -22.61
N ILE A 431 -6.31 -12.94 -22.27
CA ILE A 431 -7.75 -12.67 -22.51
C ILE A 431 -8.16 -11.38 -21.77
N VAL A 432 -7.83 -11.25 -20.49
CA VAL A 432 -8.16 -10.06 -19.68
C VAL A 432 -7.52 -8.80 -20.27
N LEU A 433 -6.24 -8.87 -20.65
CA LEU A 433 -5.52 -7.73 -21.22
C LEU A 433 -6.15 -7.29 -22.55
N VAL A 434 -6.42 -8.21 -23.46
CA VAL A 434 -6.99 -7.91 -24.78
C VAL A 434 -8.45 -7.48 -24.67
N ALA A 435 -9.27 -8.22 -23.92
CA ALA A 435 -10.70 -7.97 -23.81
C ALA A 435 -11.04 -6.65 -23.09
N LYS A 436 -10.20 -6.26 -22.13
CA LYS A 436 -10.39 -5.02 -21.33
C LYS A 436 -9.50 -3.87 -21.80
N PHE A 437 -8.67 -4.05 -22.82
CA PHE A 437 -7.69 -3.05 -23.25
C PHE A 437 -8.34 -1.70 -23.53
N ALA A 438 -9.36 -1.67 -24.40
CA ALA A 438 -10.09 -0.46 -24.74
C ALA A 438 -10.89 0.13 -23.56
N SER A 439 -11.23 -0.69 -22.56
CA SER A 439 -11.98 -0.27 -21.37
C SER A 439 -11.07 0.30 -20.25
N GLY A 440 -9.74 0.30 -20.42
CA GLY A 440 -8.81 0.89 -19.47
C GLY A 440 -7.76 -0.07 -18.87
N ALA A 441 -7.74 -1.34 -19.23
CA ALA A 441 -6.76 -2.32 -18.73
C ALA A 441 -5.30 -1.93 -19.03
N TRP A 442 -5.05 -1.19 -20.12
CA TRP A 442 -3.73 -0.63 -20.44
C TRP A 442 -3.17 0.27 -19.35
N VAL A 443 -4.06 0.95 -18.57
CA VAL A 443 -3.63 1.81 -17.44
C VAL A 443 -2.93 0.97 -16.37
N SER A 444 -3.51 -0.18 -16.00
CA SER A 444 -2.89 -1.07 -15.02
C SER A 444 -1.56 -1.63 -15.52
N ALA A 445 -1.48 -1.99 -16.81
CA ALA A 445 -0.21 -2.41 -17.42
C ALA A 445 0.84 -1.29 -17.37
N LEU A 446 0.47 -0.06 -17.69
CA LEU A 446 1.33 1.11 -17.61
C LEU A 446 1.79 1.38 -16.17
N LEU A 447 0.88 1.31 -15.20
CA LEU A 447 1.21 1.49 -13.77
C LEU A 447 2.18 0.42 -13.27
N ILE A 448 2.02 -0.84 -13.69
CA ILE A 448 2.97 -1.92 -13.36
C ILE A 448 4.36 -1.59 -13.91
N VAL A 449 4.46 -1.19 -15.18
CA VAL A 449 5.75 -0.80 -15.80
C VAL A 449 6.36 0.41 -15.10
N GLY A 450 5.55 1.43 -14.79
CA GLY A 450 5.99 2.61 -14.04
C GLY A 450 6.51 2.26 -12.65
N LEU A 451 5.83 1.37 -11.95
CA LEU A 451 6.25 0.92 -10.61
C LEU A 451 7.54 0.10 -10.66
N ILE A 452 7.69 -0.78 -11.67
CA ILE A 452 8.95 -1.52 -11.89
C ILE A 452 10.10 -0.54 -12.16
N SER A 453 9.86 0.47 -13.00
CA SER A 453 10.87 1.49 -13.31
C SER A 453 11.29 2.27 -12.07
N LEU A 454 10.32 2.65 -11.22
CA LEU A 454 10.57 3.29 -9.93
C LEU A 454 11.40 2.38 -9.01
N MET A 455 11.05 1.10 -8.89
CA MET A 455 11.78 0.13 -8.08
C MET A 455 13.22 -0.05 -8.55
N LEU A 456 13.45 -0.12 -9.86
CA LEU A 456 14.79 -0.22 -10.44
C LEU A 456 15.61 1.06 -10.22
N TRP A 457 14.98 2.23 -10.32
CA TRP A 457 15.59 3.52 -10.02
C TRP A 457 16.03 3.62 -8.56
N VAL A 458 15.15 3.25 -7.63
CA VAL A 458 15.46 3.20 -6.18
C VAL A 458 16.63 2.26 -5.91
N ARG A 459 16.62 1.07 -6.53
CA ARG A 459 17.71 0.11 -6.40
C ARG A 459 19.03 0.66 -6.90
N HIS A 460 19.04 1.29 -8.09
CA HIS A 460 20.24 1.88 -8.67
C HIS A 460 20.82 2.95 -7.74
N HIS A 461 19.97 3.82 -7.17
CA HIS A 461 20.39 4.82 -6.21
C HIS A 461 21.05 4.19 -4.96
N TYR A 462 20.43 3.17 -4.36
CA TYR A 462 21.02 2.49 -3.20
C TYR A 462 22.33 1.76 -3.51
N ASP A 463 22.45 1.17 -4.70
CA ASP A 463 23.68 0.52 -5.13
C ASP A 463 24.82 1.56 -5.32
N GLN A 464 24.52 2.74 -5.87
CA GLN A 464 25.46 3.87 -5.96
C GLN A 464 25.90 4.35 -4.58
N VAL A 465 24.94 4.66 -3.70
CA VAL A 465 25.25 5.09 -2.32
C VAL A 465 26.09 4.04 -1.59
N SER A 466 25.76 2.76 -1.74
CA SER A 466 26.51 1.66 -1.13
C SER A 466 27.96 1.59 -1.63
N GLN A 467 28.19 1.86 -2.91
CA GLN A 467 29.53 1.88 -3.49
C GLN A 467 30.34 3.10 -3.01
N GLU A 468 29.71 4.27 -2.94
CA GLU A 468 30.37 5.50 -2.50
C GLU A 468 30.73 5.49 -1.01
N VAL A 469 29.88 4.86 -0.17
CA VAL A 469 30.09 4.79 1.29
C VAL A 469 30.96 3.60 1.68
N ALA A 470 31.14 2.61 0.82
CA ALA A 470 31.96 1.43 1.12
C ALA A 470 33.43 1.80 1.27
N ILE A 471 33.99 1.49 2.44
CA ILE A 471 35.43 1.66 2.71
C ILE A 471 36.04 0.29 2.99
N SER A 472 37.17 0.02 2.34
CA SER A 472 37.93 -1.24 2.49
C SER A 472 39.26 -1.05 3.23
N SER A 473 39.64 0.21 3.51
CA SER A 473 40.90 0.55 4.18
C SER A 473 40.68 0.84 5.67
N PRO A 474 41.63 0.52 6.54
CA PRO A 474 41.62 0.94 7.94
C PRO A 474 41.58 2.48 8.08
N LEU A 475 41.08 2.97 9.21
CA LEU A 475 41.07 4.41 9.52
C LEU A 475 42.46 4.99 9.40
N SER A 476 42.64 5.97 8.50
CA SER A 476 43.89 6.74 8.42
C SER A 476 43.84 7.91 9.37
N ILE A 477 44.82 7.98 10.29
CA ILE A 477 45.02 9.07 11.26
C ILE A 477 46.20 9.98 10.89
N VAL A 478 46.73 9.80 9.67
CA VAL A 478 47.85 10.62 9.17
C VAL A 478 47.35 12.03 8.86
N SER A 479 48.02 13.05 9.40
CA SER A 479 47.72 14.48 9.19
C SER A 479 46.40 15.03 9.76
N LEU A 480 45.95 14.57 10.92
CA LEU A 480 44.83 15.21 11.60
C LEU A 480 45.33 16.52 12.27
N GLY A 481 45.17 17.64 11.55
CA GLY A 481 45.39 18.99 12.07
C GLY A 481 44.13 19.57 12.74
N ALA A 482 44.31 20.58 13.61
CA ALA A 482 43.16 21.32 14.14
C ALA A 482 42.40 22.03 12.99
N PRO A 483 41.08 21.98 12.93
CA PRO A 483 40.32 22.57 11.85
C PRO A 483 40.36 24.10 11.86
N LEU A 484 40.15 24.73 10.72
CA LEU A 484 39.77 26.13 10.68
C LEU A 484 38.32 26.25 11.17
N VAL A 485 38.11 27.02 12.25
CA VAL A 485 36.76 27.17 12.83
C VAL A 485 36.14 28.50 12.38
N ILE A 486 34.95 28.46 11.82
CA ILE A 486 34.15 29.62 11.41
C ILE A 486 32.89 29.71 12.26
N VAL A 487 32.68 30.83 12.92
CA VAL A 487 31.52 31.09 13.79
C VAL A 487 30.74 32.28 13.23
N PRO A 488 29.61 32.05 12.55
CA PRO A 488 28.76 33.17 12.13
C PRO A 488 28.00 33.72 13.32
N ILE A 489 28.08 35.05 13.53
CA ILE A 489 27.34 35.74 14.59
C ILE A 489 26.61 36.97 14.03
N ASN A 490 25.43 37.25 14.59
CA ASN A 490 24.71 38.48 14.27
C ASN A 490 25.01 39.60 15.27
N GLN A 491 25.05 39.26 16.53
CA GLN A 491 25.34 40.20 17.64
C GLN A 491 26.07 39.49 18.76
N TRP A 492 26.75 40.23 19.63
CA TRP A 492 27.35 39.69 20.83
C TRP A 492 26.30 39.41 21.90
N GLY A 493 26.27 38.19 22.42
CA GLY A 493 25.33 37.77 23.44
C GLY A 493 25.63 36.36 23.93
N ARG A 494 24.84 35.85 24.86
CA ARG A 494 25.08 34.53 25.50
C ARG A 494 25.17 33.39 24.51
N VAL A 495 24.40 33.43 23.44
CA VAL A 495 24.39 32.40 22.39
C VAL A 495 25.72 32.40 21.63
N ALA A 496 26.16 33.59 21.19
CA ALA A 496 27.45 33.78 20.52
C ALA A 496 28.64 33.45 21.45
N GLN A 497 28.57 33.88 22.71
CA GLN A 497 29.59 33.59 23.71
C GLN A 497 29.79 32.08 23.91
N ARG A 498 28.72 31.31 24.06
CA ARG A 498 28.77 29.85 24.21
C ARG A 498 29.38 29.16 22.99
N ALA A 499 28.96 29.58 21.80
CA ALA A 499 29.49 29.04 20.55
C ALA A 499 30.98 29.36 20.40
N LEU A 500 31.41 30.57 20.75
CA LEU A 500 32.82 30.97 20.70
C LEU A 500 33.66 30.24 21.75
N GLN A 501 33.16 30.08 22.97
CA GLN A 501 33.83 29.25 23.98
C GLN A 501 34.10 27.85 23.46
N PHE A 502 33.11 27.22 22.85
CA PHE A 502 33.28 25.91 22.26
C PHE A 502 34.25 25.92 21.07
N ALA A 503 34.20 26.94 20.21
CA ALA A 503 35.13 27.11 19.09
C ALA A 503 36.59 27.14 19.54
N LEU A 504 36.88 27.86 20.59
CA LEU A 504 38.23 27.99 21.14
C LEU A 504 38.78 26.70 21.79
N THR A 505 37.89 25.74 22.14
CA THR A 505 38.34 24.41 22.58
C THR A 505 38.74 23.51 21.40
N LEU A 506 38.24 23.76 20.19
CA LEU A 506 38.51 22.95 19.02
C LEU A 506 39.78 23.37 18.27
N SER A 507 40.04 24.67 18.18
CA SER A 507 41.14 25.20 17.39
C SER A 507 41.62 26.56 17.89
N GLN A 508 42.91 26.86 17.63
CA GLN A 508 43.45 28.21 17.79
C GLN A 508 43.22 29.09 16.57
N ASN A 509 42.77 28.50 15.42
CA ASN A 509 42.45 29.25 14.21
C ASN A 509 40.95 29.45 14.11
N VAL A 510 40.44 30.40 14.88
CA VAL A 510 39.01 30.73 14.94
C VAL A 510 38.74 32.04 14.19
N ARG A 511 37.82 32.01 13.22
CA ARG A 511 37.34 33.19 12.49
C ARG A 511 35.87 33.40 12.83
N VAL A 512 35.57 34.55 13.35
CA VAL A 512 34.17 34.93 13.63
C VAL A 512 33.69 35.81 12.50
N VAL A 513 32.57 35.44 11.91
CA VAL A 513 32.02 36.10 10.71
C VAL A 513 30.76 36.87 11.09
N HIS A 514 30.77 38.16 10.84
CA HIS A 514 29.63 39.05 11.03
C HIS A 514 29.24 39.70 9.70
N VAL A 515 27.97 39.72 9.37
CA VAL A 515 27.45 40.41 8.16
C VAL A 515 26.93 41.76 8.58
N ALA A 516 27.63 42.81 8.17
CA ALA A 516 27.26 44.18 8.50
C ALA A 516 26.23 44.73 7.50
N THR A 517 25.11 45.21 8.01
CA THR A 517 24.19 46.12 7.30
C THR A 517 24.61 47.56 7.61
N GLU A 518 24.33 48.49 6.72
CA GLU A 518 24.87 49.89 6.74
C GLU A 518 24.75 50.61 8.09
N ASP A 519 23.80 50.23 8.95
CA ASP A 519 23.53 50.86 10.24
C ASP A 519 24.29 50.23 11.45
N GLU A 520 24.88 49.03 11.32
CA GLU A 520 25.35 48.22 12.48
C GLU A 520 26.87 48.04 12.55
N THR A 521 27.66 48.51 11.60
CA THR A 521 29.07 48.17 11.40
C THR A 521 29.98 48.55 12.56
N ASN A 522 29.63 49.54 13.38
CA ASN A 522 30.53 50.07 14.41
C ASN A 522 30.30 49.56 15.82
N ALA A 523 29.16 48.98 16.15
CA ALA A 523 28.81 48.59 17.50
C ALA A 523 29.56 47.31 17.94
N LEU A 524 29.50 46.25 17.11
CA LEU A 524 30.13 44.98 17.41
C LEU A 524 31.67 45.08 17.43
N GLN A 525 32.28 45.84 16.51
CA GLN A 525 33.73 46.01 16.47
C GLN A 525 34.27 46.72 17.69
N LYS A 526 33.58 47.75 18.21
CA LYS A 526 33.98 48.46 19.41
C LYS A 526 33.90 47.62 20.67
N GLU A 527 32.90 46.76 20.76
CA GLU A 527 32.74 45.83 21.89
C GLU A 527 33.66 44.62 21.80
N TRP A 528 34.01 44.16 20.58
CA TRP A 528 34.78 42.95 20.34
C TRP A 528 36.11 42.95 21.06
N HIS A 529 36.87 43.99 20.92
CA HIS A 529 38.18 44.11 21.59
C HIS A 529 38.05 43.92 23.11
N ARG A 530 37.12 44.64 23.73
CA ARG A 530 36.94 44.60 25.20
C ARG A 530 36.35 43.26 25.68
N MET A 531 35.38 42.71 24.95
CA MET A 531 34.60 41.56 25.42
C MET A 531 35.17 40.21 25.00
N VAL A 532 36.01 40.18 23.96
CA VAL A 532 36.55 38.93 23.41
C VAL A 532 38.09 38.92 23.36
N GLU A 533 38.73 39.89 22.73
CA GLU A 533 40.17 39.84 22.49
C GLU A 533 40.96 39.95 23.82
N VAL A 534 40.72 40.98 24.62
CA VAL A 534 41.42 41.19 25.89
C VAL A 534 41.23 40.02 26.88
N PRO A 535 40.02 39.45 27.08
CA PRO A 535 39.86 38.28 27.94
C PRO A 535 40.61 37.04 27.45
N VAL A 536 40.63 36.78 26.13
CA VAL A 536 41.31 35.62 25.54
C VAL A 536 42.84 35.77 25.67
N GLU A 537 43.38 36.96 25.39
CA GLU A 537 44.81 37.25 25.57
C GLU A 537 45.26 37.13 27.04
N ARG A 538 44.47 37.64 27.99
CA ARG A 538 44.74 37.49 29.42
C ARG A 538 44.76 36.03 29.87
N ALA A 539 43.96 35.17 29.20
CA ALA A 539 43.97 33.74 29.44
C ALA A 539 45.09 32.99 28.70
N GLY A 540 45.99 33.70 27.99
CA GLY A 540 47.11 33.12 27.24
C GLY A 540 46.71 32.46 25.93
N GLY A 541 45.46 32.69 25.46
CA GLY A 541 44.96 32.17 24.20
C GLY A 541 45.20 33.13 23.04
N LYS A 542 45.06 32.62 21.80
CA LYS A 542 45.07 33.43 20.58
C LYS A 542 43.67 33.99 20.33
N PRO A 543 43.52 35.34 20.24
CA PRO A 543 42.22 35.93 20.03
C PRO A 543 41.62 35.53 18.66
N PRO A 544 40.32 35.24 18.60
CA PRO A 544 39.64 34.90 17.35
C PRO A 544 39.52 36.12 16.44
N LYS A 545 39.77 35.94 15.15
CA LYS A 545 39.73 37.01 14.18
C LYS A 545 38.27 37.35 13.80
N LEU A 546 37.85 38.59 14.07
CA LEU A 546 36.54 39.08 13.60
C LEU A 546 36.66 39.50 12.14
N ILE A 547 35.75 38.98 11.28
CA ILE A 547 35.66 39.28 9.87
C ILE A 547 34.27 39.86 9.62
N THR A 548 34.27 41.09 9.15
CA THR A 548 33.03 41.79 8.82
C THR A 548 32.78 41.73 7.30
N LEU A 549 31.69 41.09 6.90
CA LEU A 549 31.28 40.95 5.50
C LEU A 549 30.25 42.05 5.12
N PRO A 550 30.53 42.86 4.11
CA PRO A 550 29.56 43.86 3.67
C PRO A 550 28.37 43.22 2.95
N SER A 551 27.16 43.68 3.23
CA SER A 551 25.95 43.23 2.52
C SER A 551 25.08 44.41 2.10
N PRO A 552 25.31 45.00 0.92
CA PRO A 552 24.55 46.13 0.43
C PRO A 552 23.08 45.79 0.16
N TYR A 553 22.75 44.51 -0.02
CA TYR A 553 21.38 44.05 -0.31
C TYR A 553 20.66 43.47 0.89
N ARG A 554 21.17 43.62 2.12
CA ARG A 554 20.62 43.07 3.37
C ARG A 554 20.53 41.52 3.39
N LEU A 555 21.23 40.84 2.49
CA LEU A 555 21.34 39.40 2.48
C LEU A 555 22.35 38.97 3.55
N VAL A 556 21.95 38.06 4.45
CA VAL A 556 22.84 37.60 5.54
C VAL A 556 23.51 36.29 5.19
N LEU A 557 22.81 35.37 4.56
CA LEU A 557 23.27 33.99 4.35
C LEU A 557 24.24 33.87 3.17
N THR A 558 24.00 34.58 2.07
CA THR A 558 24.83 34.51 0.86
C THR A 558 26.27 34.94 1.13
N PRO A 559 26.55 36.11 1.78
CA PRO A 559 27.93 36.49 2.10
C PRO A 559 28.66 35.50 3.00
N ILE A 560 27.94 34.84 3.94
CA ILE A 560 28.52 33.79 4.79
C ILE A 560 28.90 32.57 3.96
N LEU A 561 28.03 32.14 3.04
CA LEU A 561 28.31 31.01 2.15
C LEU A 561 29.49 31.29 1.24
N ASP A 562 29.52 32.45 0.61
CA ASP A 562 30.62 32.87 -0.26
C ASP A 562 31.95 32.89 0.50
N TYR A 563 31.93 33.44 1.72
CA TYR A 563 33.11 33.42 2.59
C TYR A 563 33.57 32.00 2.97
N VAL A 564 32.63 31.12 3.29
CA VAL A 564 32.95 29.71 3.62
C VAL A 564 33.57 29.01 2.42
N GLN A 565 33.02 29.20 1.21
CA GLN A 565 33.58 28.64 0.00
C GLN A 565 34.96 29.22 -0.34
N GLN A 566 35.16 30.51 -0.10
CA GLN A 566 36.47 31.13 -0.28
C GLN A 566 37.48 30.58 0.75
N ALA A 567 37.10 30.47 2.02
CA ALA A 567 37.92 29.91 3.06
C ALA A 567 38.32 28.45 2.78
N GLU A 568 37.44 27.67 2.16
CA GLU A 568 37.73 26.30 1.71
C GLU A 568 38.80 26.27 0.62
N LYS A 569 38.71 27.15 -0.37
CA LYS A 569 39.70 27.28 -1.45
C LYS A 569 41.06 27.74 -0.93
N GLU A 570 41.06 28.67 0.02
CA GLU A 570 42.30 29.21 0.64
C GLU A 570 43.02 28.22 1.55
N ASN A 571 42.32 27.22 2.10
CA ASN A 571 42.88 26.26 3.04
C ASN A 571 42.66 24.80 2.53
N PRO A 572 43.34 24.37 1.45
CA PRO A 572 43.08 23.08 0.81
C PRO A 572 43.42 21.88 1.70
N ASP A 573 44.35 22.04 2.65
CA ASP A 573 44.83 20.96 3.53
C ASP A 573 44.13 20.91 4.89
N SER A 574 43.17 21.82 5.16
CA SER A 574 42.50 21.93 6.47
C SER A 574 41.01 21.55 6.36
N GLN A 575 40.51 20.87 7.37
CA GLN A 575 39.08 20.76 7.57
C GLN A 575 38.51 22.08 8.07
N ILE A 576 37.28 22.41 7.68
CA ILE A 576 36.58 23.61 8.13
C ILE A 576 35.43 23.20 9.03
N ALA A 577 35.44 23.67 10.28
CA ALA A 577 34.32 23.46 11.19
C ALA A 577 33.50 24.75 11.31
N ILE A 578 32.25 24.71 10.86
CA ILE A 578 31.31 25.82 10.99
C ILE A 578 30.46 25.59 12.24
N ILE A 579 30.64 26.45 13.22
CA ILE A 579 29.90 26.40 14.48
C ILE A 579 28.73 27.35 14.40
N VAL A 580 27.51 26.78 14.30
CA VAL A 580 26.27 27.55 14.17
C VAL A 580 25.64 27.72 15.55
N PRO A 581 25.66 28.99 16.10
CA PRO A 581 24.90 29.29 17.30
C PRO A 581 23.41 29.28 17.03
N GLU A 582 22.66 28.52 17.83
CA GLU A 582 21.24 28.35 17.66
C GLU A 582 20.44 28.59 18.93
N LEU A 583 19.36 29.34 18.82
CA LEU A 583 18.41 29.53 19.90
C LEU A 583 17.33 28.48 19.83
N VAL A 584 17.16 27.71 20.90
CA VAL A 584 16.15 26.64 20.96
C VAL A 584 15.04 27.02 21.92
N GLU A 585 13.82 27.05 21.39
CA GLU A 585 12.62 27.32 22.14
C GLU A 585 12.06 26.07 22.82
N LYS A 586 11.43 26.25 23.97
CA LYS A 586 10.80 25.16 24.72
C LYS A 586 9.55 24.61 24.02
N HIS A 587 8.80 25.47 23.33
CA HIS A 587 7.53 25.12 22.70
C HIS A 587 7.60 25.28 21.19
N TRP A 588 7.19 24.27 20.45
CA TRP A 588 7.23 24.23 18.99
C TRP A 588 6.45 25.40 18.33
N TYR A 589 5.39 25.92 18.96
CA TYR A 589 4.60 27.02 18.45
C TYR A 589 5.25 28.39 18.61
N HIS A 590 6.34 28.52 19.36
CA HIS A 590 7.18 29.72 19.39
C HIS A 590 8.23 29.74 18.28
N TYR A 591 8.48 28.61 17.64
CA TYR A 591 9.47 28.49 16.57
C TYR A 591 9.27 29.47 15.43
N PRO A 592 8.00 29.74 14.94
CA PRO A 592 7.75 30.74 13.91
C PRO A 592 8.04 32.19 14.32
N LEU A 593 8.16 32.47 15.63
CA LEU A 593 8.43 33.83 16.12
C LEU A 593 9.90 34.21 16.03
N HIS A 594 10.79 33.23 15.80
CA HIS A 594 12.22 33.42 15.71
C HIS A 594 12.72 33.27 14.27
N ASN A 595 13.85 33.96 14.03
CA ASN A 595 14.50 33.95 12.74
C ASN A 595 15.22 32.61 12.53
N GLN A 596 14.73 31.77 11.65
CA GLN A 596 15.27 30.43 11.36
C GLN A 596 16.54 30.46 10.48
N ARG A 597 17.35 31.53 10.55
CA ARG A 597 18.57 31.70 9.75
C ARG A 597 19.60 30.59 10.01
N ALA A 598 19.68 30.09 11.25
CA ALA A 598 20.58 28.98 11.60
C ALA A 598 20.24 27.69 10.85
N GLU A 599 18.95 27.31 10.82
CA GLU A 599 18.46 26.13 10.08
C GLU A 599 18.69 26.27 8.57
N LEU A 600 18.35 27.45 8.03
CA LEU A 600 18.53 27.71 6.61
C LEU A 600 20.02 27.75 6.22
N LEU A 601 20.89 28.30 7.05
CA LEU A 601 22.34 28.27 6.82
C LEU A 601 22.88 26.84 6.79
N LYS A 602 22.48 26.00 7.74
CA LYS A 602 22.85 24.59 7.76
C LYS A 602 22.42 23.86 6.49
N ALA A 603 21.15 24.05 6.08
CA ALA A 603 20.62 23.44 4.86
C ALA A 603 21.37 23.89 3.62
N LEU A 604 21.64 25.19 3.47
CA LEU A 604 22.35 25.73 2.31
C LEU A 604 23.81 25.25 2.22
N ILE A 605 24.52 25.12 3.36
CA ILE A 605 25.89 24.59 3.39
C ILE A 605 25.88 23.12 2.95
N LEU A 606 24.94 22.30 3.45
CA LEU A 606 24.83 20.88 3.08
C LEU A 606 24.44 20.70 1.60
N LEU A 607 23.59 21.55 1.06
CA LEU A 607 23.20 21.52 -0.36
C LEU A 607 24.33 21.87 -1.32
N ASN A 608 25.29 22.71 -0.89
CA ASN A 608 26.44 23.08 -1.70
C ASN A 608 27.55 22.00 -1.78
N GLY A 609 27.37 20.87 -1.10
CA GLY A 609 28.16 19.63 -1.35
C GLY A 609 29.65 19.69 -1.01
N CYS A 610 30.07 20.53 -0.06
CA CYS A 610 31.46 20.63 0.34
C CYS A 610 31.89 19.49 1.27
N THR A 611 32.78 18.62 0.84
CA THR A 611 33.20 17.40 1.56
C THR A 611 34.10 17.66 2.79
N ARG A 612 34.76 18.82 2.85
CA ARG A 612 35.70 19.19 3.93
C ARG A 612 35.06 20.06 5.02
N ILE A 613 33.78 20.40 4.86
CA ILE A 613 33.06 21.23 5.80
C ILE A 613 32.29 20.36 6.79
N VAL A 614 32.55 20.56 8.08
CA VAL A 614 31.85 19.94 9.18
C VAL A 614 30.97 20.98 9.85
N LEU A 615 29.69 20.68 10.03
CA LEU A 615 28.75 21.55 10.74
C LEU A 615 28.60 21.11 12.19
N VAL A 616 28.80 22.06 13.12
CA VAL A 616 28.61 21.84 14.55
C VAL A 616 27.55 22.80 15.08
N ASN A 617 26.44 22.26 15.54
CA ASN A 617 25.36 23.04 16.11
C ASN A 617 25.60 23.26 17.62
N VAL A 618 25.57 24.52 18.08
CA VAL A 618 25.70 24.86 19.49
C VAL A 618 24.39 25.48 20.00
N PRO A 619 23.50 24.66 20.59
CA PRO A 619 22.20 25.12 21.02
C PRO A 619 22.29 25.93 22.33
N TRP A 620 21.47 26.96 22.40
CA TRP A 620 21.14 27.70 23.63
C TRP A 620 19.66 27.56 23.93
N TYR A 621 19.35 26.84 25.00
CA TYR A 621 17.97 26.63 25.43
C TYR A 621 17.47 27.81 26.25
N ILE A 622 16.33 28.41 25.84
CA ILE A 622 15.68 29.43 26.66
C ILE A 622 15.12 28.75 27.91
N LYS A 623 15.56 29.22 29.05
CA LYS A 623 14.96 28.86 30.35
C LYS A 623 13.68 29.67 30.49
N ALA A 624 12.51 29.01 30.54
CA ALA A 624 11.24 29.67 30.84
C ALA A 624 11.22 30.25 32.23
#